data_c8da7003aff9babe2e8308f4bfa309d0
#
_entry.id   c8da7003aff9babe2e8308f4bfa309d0
#
_cell.length_a   1.000
_cell.length_b   1.000
_cell.length_c   1.000
_cell.angle_alpha   90.00
_cell.angle_beta   90.00
_cell.angle_gamma   90.00
#
_symmetry.space_group_name_H-M   'P 1'
#
loop_
_entity.id
_entity.type
_entity.pdbx_description
1 polymer ?
#
loop_
_entity_poly.entity_id
_entity_poly.type
_entity_poly.pdbx_seq_one_letter_code
_entity_poly.pdbx_strand_id
1 'polypeptide(L)'
;MATDTPPAITTTETDFARSVDREIIRQVGGMNLRGLRALREALSTSRPGLPVAAESLREHWLALDDGAVAAVADAPYLLFDLSLEPAFEASRHRLPEEAPPPRAETGLCGAATGRGFARLMCHFAWQTSKARPAAAALLLGVNASTCNTLRALDLLELDAIAETAGECVSLRWGADLRFWSRRLDAARTADRAALWESTLAGVQRLAALARA
;
A
#
# COMPACT_ATOMS: atom_id res chain seq x y z
N MET A 1 28.30 15.41 -38.44
CA MET A 1 27.78 14.52 -37.39
C MET A 1 27.92 15.24 -36.07
N ALA A 2 26.84 15.81 -35.55
CA ALA A 2 26.82 16.47 -34.26
C ALA A 2 26.58 15.38 -33.19
N THR A 3 27.54 15.19 -32.28
CA THR A 3 27.41 14.32 -31.11
C THR A 3 26.52 15.04 -30.11
N ASP A 4 25.28 14.59 -30.03
CA ASP A 4 24.31 15.04 -29.02
C ASP A 4 24.76 14.49 -27.66
N THR A 5 25.52 15.28 -26.91
CA THR A 5 25.92 14.96 -25.54
C THR A 5 24.73 15.25 -24.63
N PRO A 6 24.19 14.25 -23.89
CA PRO A 6 23.08 14.50 -22.98
C PRO A 6 23.48 15.56 -21.94
N PRO A 7 22.56 16.44 -21.54
CA PRO A 7 22.86 17.50 -20.58
C PRO A 7 23.32 16.87 -19.25
N ALA A 8 24.40 17.38 -18.70
CA ALA A 8 24.89 16.96 -17.39
C ALA A 8 23.84 17.27 -16.32
N ILE A 9 23.33 16.25 -15.63
CA ILE A 9 22.42 16.40 -14.49
C ILE A 9 23.15 17.18 -13.41
N THR A 10 22.62 18.35 -13.05
CA THR A 10 23.25 19.20 -12.04
C THR A 10 23.16 18.56 -10.66
N THR A 11 24.14 18.78 -9.80
CA THR A 11 24.19 18.25 -8.41
C THR A 11 22.90 18.60 -7.65
N THR A 12 22.33 19.78 -7.89
CA THR A 12 21.08 20.25 -7.26
C THR A 12 19.86 19.41 -7.66
N GLU A 13 19.75 19.00 -8.94
CA GLU A 13 18.65 18.13 -9.39
C GLU A 13 18.75 16.73 -8.78
N THR A 14 19.98 16.21 -8.65
CA THR A 14 20.22 14.91 -8.01
C THR A 14 19.88 14.94 -6.54
N ASP A 15 20.21 16.00 -5.81
CA ASP A 15 19.91 16.16 -4.37
C ASP A 15 18.41 16.35 -4.13
N PHE A 16 17.73 17.11 -4.99
CA PHE A 16 16.28 17.26 -4.94
C PHE A 16 15.57 15.92 -5.19
N ALA A 17 15.98 15.17 -6.23
CA ALA A 17 15.42 13.86 -6.54
C ALA A 17 15.59 12.88 -5.36
N ARG A 18 16.78 12.80 -4.75
CA ARG A 18 17.05 11.98 -3.58
C ARG A 18 16.22 12.38 -2.36
N SER A 19 16.00 13.68 -2.16
CA SER A 19 15.16 14.20 -1.07
C SER A 19 13.70 13.78 -1.23
N VAL A 20 13.16 13.89 -2.44
CA VAL A 20 11.78 13.46 -2.77
C VAL A 20 11.62 11.95 -2.60
N ASP A 21 12.60 11.15 -3.03
CA ASP A 21 12.54 9.70 -2.88
C ASP A 21 12.56 9.26 -1.41
N ARG A 22 13.36 9.92 -0.56
CA ARG A 22 13.35 9.67 0.90
C ARG A 22 12.01 10.03 1.54
N GLU A 23 11.40 11.13 1.10
CA GLU A 23 10.09 11.55 1.60
C GLU A 23 9.01 10.53 1.24
N ILE A 24 8.98 10.03 0.01
CA ILE A 24 8.02 9.00 -0.41
C ILE A 24 8.22 7.72 0.41
N ILE A 25 9.46 7.26 0.60
CA ILE A 25 9.75 6.07 1.41
C ILE A 25 9.28 6.26 2.85
N ARG A 26 9.49 7.44 3.44
CA ARG A 26 9.01 7.77 4.78
C ARG A 26 7.48 7.73 4.85
N GLN A 27 6.78 8.24 3.84
CA GLN A 27 5.33 8.20 3.74
C GLN A 27 4.82 6.76 3.59
N VAL A 28 5.48 5.93 2.81
CA VAL A 28 5.19 4.49 2.68
C VAL A 28 5.27 3.80 4.05
N GLY A 29 6.33 4.02 4.83
CA GLY A 29 6.45 3.48 6.18
C GLY A 29 5.32 3.95 7.11
N GLY A 30 4.95 5.23 7.03
CA GLY A 30 3.81 5.79 7.76
C GLY A 30 2.47 5.16 7.37
N MET A 31 2.25 4.91 6.08
CA MET A 31 1.07 4.21 5.56
C MET A 31 1.04 2.76 6.03
N ASN A 32 2.16 2.04 5.94
CA ASN A 32 2.27 0.69 6.44
C ASN A 32 1.92 0.60 7.93
N LEU A 33 2.46 1.50 8.75
CA LEU A 33 2.20 1.53 10.19
C LEU A 33 0.70 1.75 10.50
N ARG A 34 0.04 2.65 9.77
CA ARG A 34 -1.41 2.89 9.92
C ARG A 34 -2.23 1.67 9.54
N GLY A 35 -1.91 1.03 8.40
CA GLY A 35 -2.60 -0.18 7.94
C GLY A 35 -2.42 -1.35 8.91
N LEU A 36 -1.21 -1.55 9.43
CA LEU A 36 -0.94 -2.62 10.40
C LEU A 36 -1.66 -2.40 11.74
N ARG A 37 -1.77 -1.15 12.19
CA ARG A 37 -2.58 -0.82 13.39
C ARG A 37 -4.06 -1.10 13.16
N ALA A 38 -4.61 -0.72 12.01
CA ALA A 38 -5.99 -1.03 11.65
C ALA A 38 -6.23 -2.55 11.54
N LEU A 39 -5.26 -3.30 11.00
CA LEU A 39 -5.31 -4.76 10.94
C LEU A 39 -5.34 -5.38 12.35
N ARG A 40 -4.48 -4.92 13.25
CA ARG A 40 -4.48 -5.40 14.64
C ARG A 40 -5.79 -5.09 15.37
N GLU A 41 -6.36 -3.92 15.15
CA GLU A 41 -7.68 -3.55 15.68
C GLU A 41 -8.76 -4.49 15.14
N ALA A 42 -8.79 -4.75 13.84
CA ALA A 42 -9.72 -5.69 13.23
C ALA A 42 -9.55 -7.13 13.76
N LEU A 43 -8.31 -7.56 13.95
CA LEU A 43 -8.00 -8.85 14.59
C LEU A 43 -8.47 -8.90 16.05
N SER A 44 -8.24 -7.87 16.84
CA SER A 44 -8.65 -7.84 18.27
C SER A 44 -10.16 -7.92 18.44
N THR A 45 -10.92 -7.38 17.49
CA THR A 45 -12.40 -7.39 17.47
C THR A 45 -13.00 -8.59 16.72
N SER A 46 -12.15 -9.55 16.27
CA SER A 46 -12.60 -10.77 15.57
C SER A 46 -13.47 -10.49 14.33
N ARG A 47 -13.11 -9.48 13.56
CA ARG A 47 -13.86 -9.12 12.35
C ARG A 47 -13.77 -10.23 11.30
N PRO A 48 -14.88 -10.54 10.61
CA PRO A 48 -14.88 -11.52 9.53
C PRO A 48 -14.21 -10.96 8.24
N GLY A 49 -13.73 -11.86 7.37
CA GLY A 49 -13.23 -11.52 6.03
C GLY A 49 -11.84 -10.90 6.01
N LEU A 50 -11.04 -11.14 7.04
CA LEU A 50 -9.62 -10.75 7.04
C LEU A 50 -8.79 -11.69 6.14
N PRO A 51 -7.64 -11.23 5.62
CA PRO A 51 -6.72 -12.06 4.84
C PRO A 51 -6.27 -13.31 5.61
N VAL A 52 -6.06 -14.41 4.89
CA VAL A 52 -5.69 -15.72 5.46
C VAL A 52 -4.48 -15.61 6.39
N ALA A 53 -3.42 -14.89 5.97
CA ALA A 53 -2.24 -14.71 6.83
C ALA A 53 -2.53 -13.88 8.08
N ALA A 54 -3.50 -12.98 8.04
CA ALA A 54 -3.90 -12.22 9.22
C ALA A 54 -4.63 -13.13 10.22
N GLU A 55 -5.59 -13.91 9.76
CA GLU A 55 -6.37 -14.81 10.63
C GLU A 55 -5.53 -15.99 11.15
N SER A 56 -4.77 -16.65 10.26
CA SER A 56 -3.96 -17.81 10.64
C SER A 56 -2.80 -17.47 11.58
N LEU A 57 -2.30 -16.24 11.51
CA LEU A 57 -1.21 -15.75 12.35
C LEU A 57 -1.69 -14.75 13.42
N ARG A 58 -2.97 -14.81 13.77
CA ARG A 58 -3.62 -13.87 14.70
C ARG A 58 -2.84 -13.68 16.01
N GLU A 59 -2.43 -14.76 16.63
CA GLU A 59 -1.69 -14.71 17.90
C GLU A 59 -0.34 -14.00 17.72
N HIS A 60 0.36 -14.25 16.61
CA HIS A 60 1.62 -13.56 16.29
C HIS A 60 1.40 -12.06 16.10
N TRP A 61 0.33 -11.67 15.39
CA TRP A 61 -0.02 -10.26 15.19
C TRP A 61 -0.35 -9.54 16.49
N LEU A 62 -1.13 -10.17 17.36
CA LEU A 62 -1.58 -9.57 18.61
C LEU A 62 -0.47 -9.55 19.68
N ALA A 63 0.51 -10.44 19.59
CA ALA A 63 1.67 -10.49 20.49
C ALA A 63 2.74 -9.41 20.18
N LEU A 64 2.66 -8.71 19.05
CA LEU A 64 3.63 -7.65 18.73
C LEU A 64 3.41 -6.44 19.63
N ASP A 65 4.46 -5.90 20.19
CA ASP A 65 4.46 -4.56 20.77
C ASP A 65 4.52 -3.47 19.68
N ASP A 66 4.41 -2.21 20.07
CA ASP A 66 4.42 -1.10 19.12
C ASP A 66 5.76 -0.93 18.38
N GLY A 67 6.87 -1.31 19.01
CA GLY A 67 8.19 -1.30 18.40
C GLY A 67 8.30 -2.37 17.32
N ALA A 68 7.83 -3.58 17.59
CA ALA A 68 7.77 -4.66 16.62
C ALA A 68 6.82 -4.35 15.45
N VAL A 69 5.66 -3.73 15.71
CA VAL A 69 4.76 -3.25 14.65
C VAL A 69 5.44 -2.20 13.77
N ALA A 70 6.18 -1.27 14.36
CA ALA A 70 6.95 -0.29 13.60
C ALA A 70 8.06 -0.95 12.77
N ALA A 71 8.72 -1.99 13.30
CA ALA A 71 9.73 -2.76 12.56
C ALA A 71 9.11 -3.56 11.39
N VAL A 72 7.89 -4.13 11.56
CA VAL A 72 7.15 -4.74 10.45
C VAL A 72 6.80 -3.70 9.39
N ALA A 73 6.42 -2.48 9.81
CA ALA A 73 6.04 -1.39 8.90
C ALA A 73 7.21 -0.82 8.09
N ASP A 74 8.44 -1.01 8.57
CA ASP A 74 9.66 -0.46 7.95
C ASP A 74 10.01 -1.26 6.68
N ALA A 75 9.27 -0.97 5.62
CA ALA A 75 9.49 -1.48 4.27
C ALA A 75 9.41 -0.31 3.27
N PRO A 76 10.28 -0.28 2.24
CA PRO A 76 10.27 0.78 1.23
C PRO A 76 9.11 0.67 0.23
N TYR A 77 8.19 -0.25 0.44
CA TYR A 77 6.99 -0.50 -0.38
C TYR A 77 5.76 -0.70 0.51
N LEU A 78 4.59 -0.50 -0.07
CA LEU A 78 3.34 -0.74 0.65
C LEU A 78 3.16 -2.24 0.95
N LEU A 79 2.82 -2.54 2.19
CA LEU A 79 2.45 -3.88 2.67
C LEU A 79 0.96 -4.19 2.44
N PHE A 80 0.27 -3.27 1.79
CA PHE A 80 -1.13 -3.39 1.43
C PHE A 80 -1.30 -3.20 -0.07
N ASP A 81 -2.16 -4.00 -0.66
CA ASP A 81 -2.58 -3.87 -2.04
C ASP A 81 -3.82 -2.97 -2.12
N LEU A 82 -3.88 -2.18 -3.17
CA LEU A 82 -5.01 -1.35 -3.52
C LEU A 82 -5.55 -1.81 -4.87
N SER A 83 -6.63 -2.59 -4.85
CA SER A 83 -7.31 -3.09 -6.04
C SER A 83 -8.39 -2.10 -6.44
N LEU A 84 -8.07 -1.18 -7.35
CA LEU A 84 -8.97 -0.08 -7.75
C LEU A 84 -9.88 -0.44 -8.92
N GLU A 85 -9.61 -1.51 -9.65
CA GLU A 85 -10.40 -1.90 -10.83
C GLU A 85 -11.90 -2.02 -10.52
N PRO A 86 -12.34 -2.70 -9.43
CA PRO A 86 -13.76 -2.76 -9.10
C PRO A 86 -14.36 -1.39 -8.75
N ALA A 87 -13.58 -0.52 -8.11
CA ALA A 87 -14.01 0.83 -7.76
C ALA A 87 -14.14 1.73 -9.00
N PHE A 88 -13.24 1.59 -9.98
CA PHE A 88 -13.32 2.30 -11.25
C PHE A 88 -14.54 1.86 -12.07
N GLU A 89 -14.83 0.55 -12.12
CA GLU A 89 -16.03 0.05 -12.80
C GLU A 89 -17.30 0.54 -12.12
N ALA A 90 -17.38 0.44 -10.80
CA ALA A 90 -18.52 0.93 -10.04
C ALA A 90 -18.73 2.45 -10.23
N SER A 91 -17.66 3.23 -10.29
CA SER A 91 -17.75 4.68 -10.53
C SER A 91 -18.26 5.03 -11.93
N ARG A 92 -17.87 4.27 -12.97
CA ARG A 92 -18.31 4.49 -14.36
C ARG A 92 -19.80 4.19 -14.57
N HIS A 93 -20.37 3.29 -13.78
CA HIS A 93 -21.76 2.87 -13.89
C HIS A 93 -22.70 3.58 -12.91
N ARG A 94 -22.19 4.45 -12.05
CA ARG A 94 -23.00 5.17 -11.06
C ARG A 94 -23.64 6.40 -11.70
N LEU A 95 -24.96 6.46 -11.62
CA LEU A 95 -25.70 7.71 -11.88
C LEU A 95 -25.45 8.68 -10.70
N PRO A 96 -25.33 10.00 -10.94
CA PRO A 96 -25.00 11.00 -9.92
C PRO A 96 -25.94 11.04 -8.71
N GLU A 97 -27.15 10.49 -8.82
CA GLU A 97 -28.18 10.51 -7.77
C GLU A 97 -28.29 9.21 -6.95
N GLU A 98 -27.52 8.17 -7.28
CA GLU A 98 -27.60 6.90 -6.57
C GLU A 98 -26.71 6.90 -5.32
N ALA A 99 -27.33 6.78 -4.13
CA ALA A 99 -26.60 6.53 -2.90
C ALA A 99 -25.85 5.20 -3.00
N PRO A 100 -24.62 5.12 -2.49
CA PRO A 100 -23.88 3.86 -2.47
C PRO A 100 -24.65 2.80 -1.68
N PRO A 101 -24.68 1.53 -2.16
CA PRO A 101 -25.32 0.45 -1.40
C PRO A 101 -24.68 0.31 -0.02
N PRO A 102 -25.46 -0.10 1.00
CA PRO A 102 -24.91 -0.36 2.33
C PRO A 102 -23.83 -1.44 2.22
N ARG A 103 -22.62 -1.13 2.65
CA ARG A 103 -21.46 -2.01 2.54
C ARG A 103 -21.40 -2.97 3.70
N ALA A 104 -21.06 -4.21 3.40
CA ALA A 104 -20.72 -5.19 4.41
C ALA A 104 -19.54 -4.66 5.25
N GLU A 105 -19.70 -4.65 6.57
CA GLU A 105 -18.64 -4.29 7.52
C GLU A 105 -17.62 -5.43 7.65
N THR A 106 -17.06 -5.89 6.53
CA THR A 106 -16.13 -7.02 6.45
C THR A 106 -14.71 -6.55 6.18
N GLY A 107 -13.74 -7.38 6.52
CA GLY A 107 -12.34 -7.15 6.24
C GLY A 107 -11.71 -5.99 7.01
N LEU A 108 -10.55 -5.54 6.53
CA LEU A 108 -9.76 -4.47 7.13
C LEU A 108 -10.53 -3.14 7.25
N CYS A 109 -11.37 -2.86 6.29
CA CYS A 109 -12.03 -1.57 6.15
C CYS A 109 -13.45 -1.51 6.75
N GLY A 110 -13.91 -2.55 7.40
CA GLY A 110 -15.17 -2.56 8.16
C GLY A 110 -15.19 -1.58 9.35
N ALA A 111 -14.03 -1.16 9.86
CA ALA A 111 -13.92 -0.13 10.89
C ALA A 111 -13.78 1.28 10.30
N ALA A 112 -14.11 2.29 11.09
CA ALA A 112 -13.87 3.69 10.74
C ALA A 112 -12.37 3.96 10.44
N THR A 113 -11.48 3.37 11.23
CA THR A 113 -10.02 3.42 11.06
C THR A 113 -9.59 2.84 9.71
N GLY A 114 -10.18 1.71 9.31
CA GLY A 114 -9.86 1.07 8.04
C GLY A 114 -10.37 1.87 6.83
N ARG A 115 -11.57 2.47 6.92
CA ARG A 115 -12.07 3.38 5.86
C ARG A 115 -11.18 4.61 5.69
N GLY A 116 -10.79 5.22 6.81
CA GLY A 116 -9.85 6.33 6.79
C GLY A 116 -8.50 5.95 6.18
N PHE A 117 -8.03 4.73 6.45
CA PHE A 117 -6.81 4.21 5.85
C PHE A 117 -6.95 3.99 4.34
N ALA A 118 -8.04 3.39 3.87
CA ALA A 118 -8.30 3.17 2.45
C ALA A 118 -8.34 4.51 1.67
N ARG A 119 -9.01 5.51 2.22
CA ARG A 119 -9.04 6.86 1.65
C ARG A 119 -7.63 7.45 1.54
N LEU A 120 -6.84 7.37 2.60
CA LEU A 120 -5.44 7.83 2.59
C LEU A 120 -4.60 7.07 1.55
N MET A 121 -4.78 5.77 1.40
CA MET A 121 -4.09 4.98 0.38
C MET A 121 -4.45 5.45 -1.03
N CYS A 122 -5.72 5.72 -1.33
CA CYS A 122 -6.14 6.24 -2.62
C CYS A 122 -5.47 7.59 -2.93
N HIS A 123 -5.51 8.53 -1.99
CA HIS A 123 -4.85 9.84 -2.16
C HIS A 123 -3.34 9.71 -2.32
N PHE A 124 -2.70 8.87 -1.53
CA PHE A 124 -1.26 8.62 -1.63
C PHE A 124 -0.89 8.00 -2.98
N ALA A 125 -1.66 7.01 -3.44
CA ALA A 125 -1.47 6.36 -4.73
C ALA A 125 -1.62 7.36 -5.89
N TRP A 126 -2.66 8.19 -5.86
CA TRP A 126 -2.91 9.23 -6.84
C TRP A 126 -1.77 10.26 -6.91
N GLN A 127 -1.37 10.81 -5.76
CA GLN A 127 -0.29 11.78 -5.67
C GLN A 127 1.03 11.20 -6.16
N THR A 128 1.37 9.97 -5.73
CA THR A 128 2.61 9.29 -6.13
C THR A 128 2.61 8.99 -7.62
N SER A 129 1.47 8.53 -8.17
CA SER A 129 1.33 8.26 -9.61
C SER A 129 1.49 9.53 -10.45
N LYS A 130 1.02 10.69 -9.98
CA LYS A 130 1.23 11.98 -10.66
C LYS A 130 2.67 12.45 -10.58
N ALA A 131 3.26 12.38 -9.39
CA ALA A 131 4.60 12.92 -9.15
C ALA A 131 5.72 12.00 -9.68
N ARG A 132 5.58 10.68 -9.55
CA ARG A 132 6.61 9.67 -9.82
C ARG A 132 5.99 8.36 -10.35
N PRO A 133 5.51 8.31 -11.60
CA PRO A 133 4.81 7.13 -12.14
C PRO A 133 5.60 5.83 -12.03
N ALA A 134 6.89 5.85 -12.33
CA ALA A 134 7.77 4.68 -12.24
C ALA A 134 7.95 4.19 -10.78
N ALA A 135 8.08 5.13 -9.84
CA ALA A 135 8.15 4.80 -8.42
C ALA A 135 6.80 4.28 -7.91
N ALA A 136 5.68 4.83 -8.39
CA ALA A 136 4.34 4.38 -8.02
C ALA A 136 4.14 2.90 -8.39
N ALA A 137 4.48 2.48 -9.59
CA ALA A 137 4.37 1.09 -10.01
C ALA A 137 5.13 0.15 -9.07
N LEU A 138 6.35 0.50 -8.68
CA LEU A 138 7.17 -0.30 -7.78
C LEU A 138 6.69 -0.25 -6.32
N LEU A 139 6.48 0.94 -5.77
CA LEU A 139 6.17 1.12 -4.34
C LEU A 139 4.74 0.70 -4.00
N LEU A 140 3.78 0.99 -4.89
CA LEU A 140 2.38 0.67 -4.70
C LEU A 140 2.03 -0.73 -5.22
N GLY A 141 2.87 -1.32 -6.08
CA GLY A 141 2.59 -2.60 -6.72
C GLY A 141 1.42 -2.55 -7.70
N VAL A 142 1.12 -1.36 -8.24
CA VAL A 142 0.07 -1.17 -9.26
C VAL A 142 0.66 -1.29 -10.66
N ASN A 143 -0.11 -1.82 -11.58
CA ASN A 143 0.32 -1.91 -12.97
C ASN A 143 0.28 -0.54 -13.69
N ALA A 144 0.87 -0.46 -14.87
CA ALA A 144 0.96 0.78 -15.64
C ALA A 144 -0.44 1.33 -16.02
N SER A 145 -1.42 0.46 -16.28
CA SER A 145 -2.79 0.85 -16.60
C SER A 145 -3.44 1.56 -15.42
N THR A 146 -3.38 0.97 -14.23
CA THR A 146 -3.90 1.56 -13.00
C THR A 146 -3.20 2.88 -12.66
N CYS A 147 -1.88 2.97 -12.84
CA CYS A 147 -1.15 4.24 -12.68
C CYS A 147 -1.67 5.32 -13.64
N ASN A 148 -1.90 4.99 -14.91
CA ASN A 148 -2.41 5.93 -15.89
C ASN A 148 -3.82 6.38 -15.57
N THR A 149 -4.70 5.45 -15.15
CA THR A 149 -6.06 5.79 -14.71
C THR A 149 -6.03 6.73 -13.50
N LEU A 150 -5.23 6.41 -12.48
CA LEU A 150 -5.06 7.28 -11.30
C LEU A 150 -4.60 8.69 -11.68
N ARG A 151 -3.65 8.81 -12.59
CA ARG A 151 -3.14 10.12 -13.05
C ARG A 151 -4.17 10.96 -13.76
N ALA A 152 -5.12 10.33 -14.45
CA ALA A 152 -6.17 11.01 -15.21
C ALA A 152 -7.29 11.55 -14.30
N LEU A 153 -7.46 11.00 -13.09
CA LEU A 153 -8.51 11.41 -12.17
C LEU A 153 -8.33 12.85 -11.68
N ASP A 154 -9.44 13.58 -11.59
CA ASP A 154 -9.52 14.80 -10.81
C ASP A 154 -9.72 14.49 -9.30
N LEU A 155 -9.80 15.52 -8.47
CA LEU A 155 -9.93 15.35 -7.02
C LEU A 155 -11.33 14.84 -6.62
N LEU A 156 -12.37 15.21 -7.35
CA LEU A 156 -13.75 14.80 -7.04
C LEU A 156 -13.97 13.34 -7.42
N GLU A 157 -13.45 12.92 -8.57
CA GLU A 157 -13.45 11.52 -9.00
C GLU A 157 -12.67 10.63 -8.03
N LEU A 158 -11.49 11.12 -7.60
CA LEU A 158 -10.68 10.41 -6.61
C LEU A 158 -11.41 10.24 -5.28
N ASP A 159 -12.10 11.27 -4.81
CA ASP A 159 -12.84 11.23 -3.54
C ASP A 159 -14.03 10.25 -3.62
N ALA A 160 -14.75 10.25 -4.73
CA ALA A 160 -15.82 9.30 -4.99
C ALA A 160 -15.31 7.83 -5.02
N ILE A 161 -14.15 7.59 -5.63
CA ILE A 161 -13.50 6.28 -5.64
C ILE A 161 -13.03 5.92 -4.22
N ALA A 162 -12.43 6.85 -3.49
CA ALA A 162 -11.92 6.63 -2.15
C ALA A 162 -13.01 6.25 -1.15
N GLU A 163 -14.23 6.76 -1.32
CA GLU A 163 -15.39 6.33 -0.53
C GLU A 163 -15.77 4.87 -0.78
N THR A 164 -15.53 4.37 -2.00
CA THR A 164 -15.80 2.97 -2.37
C THR A 164 -14.60 2.05 -2.12
N ALA A 165 -13.40 2.59 -1.96
CA ALA A 165 -12.15 1.84 -1.88
C ALA A 165 -11.97 1.02 -0.59
N GLY A 166 -12.88 1.14 0.37
CA GLY A 166 -12.77 0.36 1.62
C GLY A 166 -12.66 -1.14 1.41
N GLU A 167 -13.30 -1.69 0.39
CA GLU A 167 -13.24 -3.10 0.04
C GLU A 167 -12.04 -3.46 -0.85
N CYS A 168 -11.33 -2.43 -1.34
CA CYS A 168 -10.25 -2.58 -2.30
C CYS A 168 -8.87 -2.68 -1.62
N VAL A 169 -8.80 -2.55 -0.30
CA VAL A 169 -7.53 -2.64 0.46
C VAL A 169 -7.40 -3.99 1.11
N SER A 170 -6.34 -4.69 0.78
CA SER A 170 -6.01 -5.99 1.39
C SER A 170 -4.55 -6.05 1.81
N LEU A 171 -4.22 -6.98 2.71
CA LEU A 171 -2.84 -7.24 3.08
C LEU A 171 -2.09 -7.85 1.89
N ARG A 172 -1.01 -7.22 1.47
CA ARG A 172 -0.19 -7.71 0.36
C ARG A 172 0.36 -9.10 0.68
N TRP A 173 0.31 -9.99 -0.29
CA TRP A 173 0.65 -11.41 -0.09
C TRP A 173 -0.10 -12.05 1.08
N GLY A 174 -1.34 -11.64 1.29
CA GLY A 174 -2.19 -12.09 2.41
C GLY A 174 -2.50 -13.59 2.42
N ALA A 175 -2.14 -14.33 1.36
CA ALA A 175 -2.18 -15.79 1.32
C ALA A 175 -0.80 -16.44 1.64
N ASP A 176 0.29 -15.68 1.67
CA ASP A 176 1.64 -16.19 1.92
C ASP A 176 1.97 -16.21 3.43
N LEU A 177 1.54 -17.28 4.08
CA LEU A 177 1.80 -17.51 5.51
C LEU A 177 3.30 -17.50 5.83
N ARG A 178 4.13 -18.05 4.94
CA ARG A 178 5.58 -18.14 5.18
C ARG A 178 6.25 -16.77 5.20
N PHE A 179 5.87 -15.89 4.26
CA PHE A 179 6.39 -14.52 4.23
C PHE A 179 6.03 -13.78 5.52
N TRP A 180 4.75 -13.85 5.92
CA TRP A 180 4.26 -13.11 7.08
C TRP A 180 4.78 -13.69 8.40
N SER A 181 4.79 -15.01 8.58
CA SER A 181 5.34 -15.65 9.79
C SER A 181 6.79 -15.22 10.01
N ARG A 182 7.66 -15.34 8.98
CA ARG A 182 9.07 -14.93 9.10
C ARG A 182 9.22 -13.45 9.47
N ARG A 183 8.43 -12.57 8.85
CA ARG A 183 8.51 -11.14 9.11
C ARG A 183 8.05 -10.78 10.52
N LEU A 184 6.97 -11.41 11.01
CA LEU A 184 6.46 -11.20 12.36
C LEU A 184 7.43 -11.73 13.42
N ASP A 185 7.98 -12.93 13.22
CA ASP A 185 8.97 -13.52 14.12
C ASP A 185 10.25 -12.68 14.20
N ALA A 186 10.75 -12.22 13.06
CA ALA A 186 11.90 -11.33 12.99
C ALA A 186 11.66 -10.01 13.72
N ALA A 187 10.47 -9.44 13.60
CA ALA A 187 10.11 -8.20 14.30
C ALA A 187 10.01 -8.43 15.81
N ARG A 188 9.38 -9.53 16.23
CA ARG A 188 9.22 -9.90 17.63
C ARG A 188 10.57 -10.15 18.34
N THR A 189 11.54 -10.71 17.63
CA THR A 189 12.90 -10.99 18.14
C THR A 189 13.91 -9.88 17.88
N ALA A 190 13.47 -8.76 17.27
CA ALA A 190 14.30 -7.66 16.82
C ALA A 190 15.47 -8.08 15.89
N ASP A 191 15.26 -9.17 15.12
CA ASP A 191 16.23 -9.67 14.14
C ASP A 191 16.22 -8.80 12.87
N ARG A 192 17.13 -7.82 12.84
CA ARG A 192 17.27 -6.89 11.72
C ARG A 192 17.69 -7.57 10.42
N ALA A 193 18.49 -8.64 10.50
CA ALA A 193 18.95 -9.35 9.31
C ALA A 193 17.77 -10.06 8.63
N ALA A 194 16.97 -10.80 9.40
CA ALA A 194 15.78 -11.48 8.89
C ALA A 194 14.72 -10.50 8.39
N LEU A 195 14.54 -9.35 9.05
CA LEU A 195 13.67 -8.26 8.55
C LEU A 195 14.14 -7.72 7.20
N TRP A 196 15.45 -7.50 7.06
CA TRP A 196 16.04 -7.04 5.81
C TRP A 196 15.88 -8.08 4.69
N GLU A 197 16.11 -9.36 4.96
CA GLU A 197 15.90 -10.46 3.99
C GLU A 197 14.45 -10.50 3.52
N SER A 198 13.48 -10.38 4.44
CA SER A 198 12.06 -10.34 4.08
C SER A 198 11.71 -9.11 3.24
N THR A 199 12.33 -7.97 3.53
CA THR A 199 12.17 -6.73 2.76
C THR A 199 12.73 -6.88 1.35
N LEU A 200 13.92 -7.45 1.21
CA LEU A 200 14.54 -7.70 -0.09
C LEU A 200 13.71 -8.68 -0.94
N ALA A 201 13.19 -9.75 -0.33
CA ALA A 201 12.28 -10.69 -1.00
C ALA A 201 11.03 -9.98 -1.54
N GLY A 202 10.47 -9.04 -0.79
CA GLY A 202 9.35 -8.22 -1.25
C GLY A 202 9.70 -7.32 -2.43
N VAL A 203 10.85 -6.64 -2.39
CA VAL A 203 11.33 -5.82 -3.52
C VAL A 203 11.51 -6.67 -4.79
N GLN A 204 12.10 -7.87 -4.66
CA GLN A 204 12.29 -8.78 -5.81
C GLN A 204 10.97 -9.20 -6.44
N ARG A 205 9.95 -9.51 -5.62
CA ARG A 205 8.60 -9.84 -6.09
C ARG A 205 7.95 -8.68 -6.85
N LEU A 206 8.04 -7.48 -6.31
CA LEU A 206 7.49 -6.28 -6.96
C LEU A 206 8.21 -5.95 -8.27
N ALA A 207 9.53 -6.09 -8.30
CA ALA A 207 10.30 -5.91 -9.52
C ALA A 207 9.99 -6.97 -10.60
N ALA A 208 9.58 -8.17 -10.20
CA ALA A 208 9.11 -9.20 -11.13
C ALA A 208 7.74 -8.84 -11.72
N LEU A 209 6.80 -8.37 -10.88
CA LEU A 209 5.47 -7.91 -11.33
C LEU A 209 5.54 -6.69 -12.26
N ALA A 210 6.44 -5.76 -12.01
CA ALA A 210 6.60 -4.57 -12.85
C ALA A 210 7.16 -4.88 -14.26
N ARG A 211 7.71 -6.08 -14.48
CA ARG A 211 8.26 -6.54 -15.77
C ARG A 211 7.30 -7.40 -16.59
N ALA A 212 6.23 -7.90 -15.97
CA ALA A 212 5.19 -8.71 -16.58
C ALA A 212 4.10 -7.86 -17.22
#